data_d8a04048c1337a20df238352f2e517ba
#
_entry.id   d8a04048c1337a20df238352f2e517ba
#
_cell.length_a   1.000
_cell.length_b   1.000
_cell.length_c   1.000
_cell.angle_alpha   90.00
_cell.angle_beta   90.00
_cell.angle_gamma   90.00
#
_symmetry.space_group_name_H-M   'P 1'
#
loop_
_entity.id
_entity.type
_entity.pdbx_description
1 polymer ?
#
loop_
_entity_poly.entity_id
_entity_poly.type
_entity_poly.pdbx_seq_one_letter_code
_entity_poly.pdbx_strand_id
1 'polypeptide(L)'
;MPPIVFDRLEYLQHQIHKQSLAEPLDIILMTGDNYLSLALTESVFKHQRTHVCATLDEAETLLSRNPQPRMLIDLDGVSEAAIDVLDTTRRWHKTWPELNIMQFATCRCQNIARLIDAASRFPVVERRQTISELLKILNLNRNEQELVFSPPAPLSHREWNILLAVAKGDSLKTIALSFNKPYHFVVYTLGRIATRLGLKNNKALIHLLNKLSSPLSGKE
;
A
#
# COMPACT_ATOMS: atom_id res chain seq x y z
N MET A 1 43.05 22.20 11.54
CA MET A 1 43.18 20.75 11.58
C MET A 1 41.85 20.14 11.09
N PRO A 2 41.85 19.22 10.16
CA PRO A 2 40.73 18.98 9.27
C PRO A 2 39.74 17.93 9.80
N PRO A 3 38.46 18.12 9.61
CA PRO A 3 37.43 17.08 9.64
C PRO A 3 37.30 16.45 8.26
N ILE A 4 38.32 15.78 7.74
CA ILE A 4 38.33 15.34 6.33
C ILE A 4 37.77 13.93 6.13
N VAL A 5 37.54 13.16 7.20
CA VAL A 5 37.12 11.75 7.06
C VAL A 5 35.61 11.59 6.92
N PHE A 6 34.81 12.44 7.56
CA PHE A 6 33.35 12.38 7.47
C PHE A 6 32.82 12.90 6.14
N ASP A 7 33.34 14.02 5.63
CA ASP A 7 32.97 14.56 4.32
C ASP A 7 33.23 13.58 3.15
N ARG A 8 34.25 12.74 3.28
CA ARG A 8 34.60 11.75 2.25
C ARG A 8 33.66 10.54 2.27
N LEU A 9 33.16 10.13 3.43
CA LEU A 9 32.17 9.06 3.56
C LEU A 9 30.80 9.53 3.08
N GLU A 10 30.37 10.73 3.42
CA GLU A 10 29.13 11.31 2.89
C GLU A 10 29.22 11.53 1.38
N TYR A 11 30.35 12.02 0.86
CA TYR A 11 30.57 12.15 -0.57
C TYR A 11 30.55 10.80 -1.29
N LEU A 12 31.18 9.76 -0.73
CA LEU A 12 31.15 8.41 -1.30
C LEU A 12 29.77 7.78 -1.20
N GLN A 13 29.03 7.98 -0.10
CA GLN A 13 27.65 7.57 0.00
C GLN A 13 26.77 8.28 -1.02
N HIS A 14 26.98 9.57 -1.26
CA HIS A 14 26.27 10.34 -2.28
C HIS A 14 26.60 9.93 -3.71
N GLN A 15 27.86 9.59 -3.97
CA GLN A 15 28.33 9.05 -5.26
C GLN A 15 27.79 7.64 -5.51
N ILE A 16 27.82 6.77 -4.51
CA ILE A 16 27.25 5.42 -4.57
C ILE A 16 25.73 5.51 -4.80
N HIS A 17 25.05 6.43 -4.11
CA HIS A 17 23.63 6.67 -4.30
C HIS A 17 23.29 7.21 -5.70
N LYS A 18 24.10 8.12 -6.23
CA LYS A 18 23.95 8.62 -7.62
C LYS A 18 24.23 7.56 -8.68
N GLN A 19 25.24 6.72 -8.50
CA GLN A 19 25.54 5.63 -9.43
C GLN A 19 24.49 4.51 -9.36
N SER A 20 23.95 4.24 -8.17
CA SER A 20 22.85 3.30 -7.98
C SER A 20 21.54 3.73 -8.66
N LEU A 21 21.32 5.03 -8.86
CA LEU A 21 20.13 5.57 -9.54
C LEU A 21 20.21 5.51 -11.07
N ALA A 22 21.39 5.23 -11.65
CA ALA A 22 21.59 5.14 -13.11
C ALA A 22 21.18 3.78 -13.68
N GLU A 23 21.09 2.75 -12.86
CA GLU A 23 20.70 1.41 -13.27
C GLU A 23 19.27 1.08 -12.82
N PRO A 24 18.50 0.30 -13.61
CA PRO A 24 17.12 -0.03 -13.24
C PRO A 24 17.05 -0.76 -11.91
N LEU A 25 16.08 -0.40 -11.07
CA LEU A 25 15.81 -1.06 -9.82
C LEU A 25 15.05 -2.36 -10.04
N ASP A 26 15.39 -3.39 -9.26
CA ASP A 26 14.64 -4.64 -9.23
C ASP A 26 13.45 -4.53 -8.28
N ILE A 27 13.65 -3.83 -7.14
CA ILE A 27 12.66 -3.73 -6.07
C ILE A 27 12.60 -2.30 -5.53
N ILE A 28 11.38 -1.83 -5.28
CA ILE A 28 11.07 -0.66 -4.45
C ILE A 28 10.37 -1.17 -3.19
N LEU A 29 10.97 -0.94 -2.03
CA LEU A 29 10.41 -1.28 -0.72
C LEU A 29 9.95 0.00 -0.02
N MET A 30 8.63 0.18 0.09
CA MET A 30 8.04 1.32 0.79
C MET A 30 7.71 0.94 2.24
N THR A 31 8.51 1.40 3.17
CA THR A 31 8.34 1.20 4.62
C THR A 31 9.12 2.23 5.42
N GLY A 32 8.59 2.65 6.56
CA GLY A 32 9.32 3.42 7.58
C GLY A 32 9.89 2.54 8.70
N ASP A 33 9.70 1.21 8.63
CA ASP A 33 10.26 0.29 9.61
C ASP A 33 11.68 -0.13 9.21
N ASN A 34 12.65 0.40 9.94
CA ASN A 34 14.08 0.14 9.70
C ASN A 34 14.45 -1.34 9.92
N TYR A 35 13.78 -2.04 10.84
CA TYR A 35 14.06 -3.46 11.10
C TYR A 35 13.54 -4.34 9.97
N LEU A 36 12.32 -4.07 9.49
CA LEU A 36 11.76 -4.76 8.34
C LEU A 36 12.59 -4.52 7.09
N SER A 37 12.98 -3.25 6.83
CA SER A 37 13.78 -2.91 5.66
C SER A 37 15.13 -3.63 5.69
N LEU A 38 15.83 -3.61 6.83
CA LEU A 38 17.11 -4.31 6.99
C LEU A 38 16.94 -5.83 6.81
N ALA A 39 15.95 -6.42 7.44
CA ALA A 39 15.70 -7.87 7.32
C ALA A 39 15.41 -8.29 5.88
N LEU A 40 14.62 -7.51 5.14
CA LEU A 40 14.30 -7.83 3.74
C LEU A 40 15.49 -7.59 2.81
N THR A 41 16.21 -6.48 2.94
CA THR A 41 17.35 -6.17 2.07
C THR A 41 18.52 -7.10 2.28
N GLU A 42 18.85 -7.43 3.54
CA GLU A 42 20.02 -8.27 3.85
C GLU A 42 19.74 -9.77 3.70
N SER A 43 18.51 -10.22 3.84
CA SER A 43 18.18 -11.66 3.80
C SER A 43 17.46 -12.07 2.53
N VAL A 44 16.41 -11.35 2.15
CA VAL A 44 15.50 -11.73 1.06
C VAL A 44 15.98 -11.21 -0.28
N PHE A 45 16.39 -9.94 -0.32
CA PHE A 45 16.74 -9.21 -1.54
C PHE A 45 18.25 -8.97 -1.70
N LYS A 46 19.08 -9.73 -0.99
CA LYS A 46 20.53 -9.55 -0.94
C LYS A 46 21.22 -9.41 -2.31
N HIS A 47 20.66 -10.01 -3.35
CA HIS A 47 21.20 -9.99 -4.71
C HIS A 47 20.38 -9.14 -5.68
N GLN A 48 19.42 -8.36 -5.16
CA GLN A 48 18.53 -7.51 -5.95
C GLN A 48 18.76 -6.05 -5.59
N ARG A 49 18.72 -5.19 -6.60
CA ARG A 49 18.86 -3.75 -6.37
C ARG A 49 17.57 -3.21 -5.77
N THR A 50 17.61 -3.05 -4.47
CA THR A 50 16.46 -2.61 -3.68
C THR A 50 16.63 -1.17 -3.24
N HIS A 51 15.64 -0.33 -3.51
CA HIS A 51 15.55 1.01 -2.96
C HIS A 51 14.46 1.04 -1.89
N VAL A 52 14.83 1.54 -0.70
CA VAL A 52 13.88 1.72 0.41
C VAL A 52 13.42 3.17 0.41
N CYS A 53 12.13 3.39 0.39
CA CYS A 53 11.50 4.71 0.49
C CYS A 53 10.45 4.74 1.61
N ALA A 54 10.17 5.92 2.15
CA ALA A 54 9.25 6.07 3.26
C ALA A 54 7.92 6.71 2.86
N THR A 55 7.84 7.36 1.69
CA THR A 55 6.68 8.15 1.26
C THR A 55 6.17 7.76 -0.11
N LEU A 56 4.87 8.04 -0.35
CA LEU A 56 4.23 7.82 -1.65
C LEU A 56 4.87 8.65 -2.77
N ASP A 57 5.25 9.90 -2.50
CA ASP A 57 5.85 10.81 -3.50
C ASP A 57 7.22 10.31 -3.95
N GLU A 58 8.03 9.82 -3.02
CA GLU A 58 9.32 9.21 -3.32
C GLU A 58 9.13 7.94 -4.17
N ALA A 59 8.19 7.08 -3.77
CA ALA A 59 7.86 5.86 -4.50
C ALA A 59 7.38 6.17 -5.94
N GLU A 60 6.52 7.18 -6.14
CA GLU A 60 6.03 7.59 -7.45
C GLU A 60 7.16 8.15 -8.34
N THR A 61 8.09 8.89 -7.73
CA THR A 61 9.29 9.38 -8.41
C THR A 61 10.18 8.22 -8.89
N LEU A 62 10.36 7.20 -8.07
CA LEU A 62 11.14 6.00 -8.42
C LEU A 62 10.44 5.19 -9.51
N LEU A 63 9.13 5.01 -9.44
CA LEU A 63 8.33 4.31 -10.45
C LEU A 63 8.40 5.00 -11.81
N SER A 64 8.39 6.34 -11.83
CA SER A 64 8.48 7.10 -13.10
C SER A 64 9.82 6.95 -13.83
N ARG A 65 10.88 6.60 -13.09
CA ARG A 65 12.25 6.45 -13.61
C ARG A 65 12.63 5.00 -13.92
N ASN A 66 11.92 4.04 -13.35
CA ASN A 66 12.24 2.62 -13.44
C ASN A 66 11.07 1.87 -14.09
N PRO A 67 11.21 1.38 -15.31
CA PRO A 67 10.16 0.59 -15.93
C PRO A 67 10.06 -0.78 -15.28
N GLN A 68 9.00 -1.07 -14.58
CA GLN A 68 8.65 -2.40 -14.05
C GLN A 68 9.47 -2.93 -12.84
N PRO A 69 9.80 -2.15 -11.81
CA PRO A 69 10.30 -2.72 -10.57
C PRO A 69 9.18 -3.52 -9.89
N ARG A 70 9.54 -4.53 -9.10
CA ARG A 70 8.59 -5.09 -8.13
C ARG A 70 8.46 -4.10 -6.98
N MET A 71 7.22 -3.83 -6.54
CA MET A 71 6.99 -2.91 -5.44
C MET A 71 6.39 -3.65 -4.24
N LEU A 72 6.99 -3.45 -3.07
CA LEU A 72 6.48 -3.94 -1.80
C LEU A 72 6.11 -2.75 -0.92
N ILE A 73 4.89 -2.75 -0.38
CA ILE A 73 4.36 -1.66 0.44
C ILE A 73 3.99 -2.20 1.81
N ASP A 74 4.61 -1.68 2.84
CA ASP A 74 4.29 -1.99 4.24
C ASP A 74 3.26 -0.99 4.76
N LEU A 75 1.97 -1.35 4.73
CA LEU A 75 0.87 -0.49 5.18
C LEU A 75 0.95 -0.10 6.66
N ASP A 76 1.61 -0.91 7.47
CA ASP A 76 1.80 -0.60 8.90
C ASP A 76 3.03 0.27 9.17
N GLY A 77 4.00 0.26 8.26
CA GLY A 77 5.28 0.95 8.44
C GLY A 77 5.35 2.33 7.78
N VAL A 78 4.37 2.70 6.98
CA VAL A 78 4.34 4.03 6.32
C VAL A 78 3.67 5.07 7.20
N SER A 79 4.06 6.34 7.00
CA SER A 79 3.51 7.48 7.76
C SER A 79 2.16 7.96 7.23
N GLU A 80 1.85 7.63 5.99
CA GLU A 80 0.60 8.01 5.34
C GLU A 80 -0.58 7.19 5.85
N ALA A 81 -1.77 7.75 5.75
CA ALA A 81 -3.00 7.03 6.05
C ALA A 81 -3.17 5.84 5.09
N ALA A 82 -3.55 4.68 5.62
CA ALA A 82 -3.70 3.46 4.80
C ALA A 82 -4.68 3.66 3.63
N ILE A 83 -5.70 4.49 3.80
CA ILE A 83 -6.67 4.77 2.74
C ILE A 83 -6.04 5.55 1.57
N ASP A 84 -5.09 6.45 1.85
CA ASP A 84 -4.39 7.22 0.82
C ASP A 84 -3.40 6.32 0.06
N VAL A 85 -2.73 5.41 0.77
CA VAL A 85 -1.86 4.39 0.15
C VAL A 85 -2.68 3.49 -0.79
N LEU A 86 -3.84 3.00 -0.32
CA LEU A 86 -4.74 2.17 -1.13
C LEU A 86 -5.28 2.93 -2.35
N ASP A 87 -5.62 4.21 -2.22
CA ASP A 87 -6.08 5.03 -3.34
C ASP A 87 -4.96 5.24 -4.36
N THR A 88 -3.78 5.56 -3.90
CA THR A 88 -2.61 5.78 -4.76
C THR A 88 -2.22 4.51 -5.51
N THR A 89 -2.18 3.35 -4.85
CA THR A 89 -1.90 2.07 -5.51
C THR A 89 -2.96 1.71 -6.56
N ARG A 90 -4.25 2.05 -6.33
CA ARG A 90 -5.31 1.90 -7.32
C ARG A 90 -5.13 2.83 -8.53
N ARG A 91 -4.59 4.05 -8.34
CA ARG A 91 -4.20 4.95 -9.44
C ARG A 91 -3.02 4.38 -10.21
N TRP A 92 -1.99 3.91 -9.54
CA TRP A 92 -0.82 3.28 -10.14
C TRP A 92 -1.19 2.08 -11.01
N HIS A 93 -2.11 1.21 -10.56
CA HIS A 93 -2.60 0.10 -11.38
C HIS A 93 -3.21 0.53 -12.71
N LYS A 94 -3.78 1.74 -12.79
CA LYS A 94 -4.28 2.29 -14.07
C LYS A 94 -3.17 2.86 -14.94
N THR A 95 -2.20 3.52 -14.31
CA THR A 95 -1.09 4.18 -15.00
C THR A 95 -0.05 3.16 -15.46
N TRP A 96 0.22 2.17 -14.64
CA TRP A 96 1.20 1.10 -14.88
C TRP A 96 0.55 -0.28 -14.67
N PRO A 97 -0.20 -0.81 -15.65
CA PRO A 97 -0.95 -2.07 -15.50
C PRO A 97 -0.06 -3.28 -15.22
N GLU A 98 1.19 -3.26 -15.70
CA GLU A 98 2.16 -4.34 -15.54
C GLU A 98 2.95 -4.25 -14.22
N LEU A 99 2.73 -3.20 -13.43
CA LEU A 99 3.42 -3.02 -12.16
C LEU A 99 3.04 -4.14 -11.18
N ASN A 100 4.05 -4.85 -10.69
CA ASN A 100 3.88 -5.90 -9.70
C ASN A 100 3.96 -5.30 -8.30
N ILE A 101 2.82 -5.09 -7.66
CA ILE A 101 2.72 -4.58 -6.28
C ILE A 101 2.29 -5.70 -5.36
N MET A 102 2.92 -5.77 -4.19
CA MET A 102 2.51 -6.59 -3.04
C MET A 102 2.40 -5.69 -1.82
N GLN A 103 1.38 -5.91 -1.00
CA GLN A 103 1.13 -5.12 0.19
C GLN A 103 1.30 -5.98 1.45
N PHE A 104 2.00 -5.47 2.44
CA PHE A 104 2.09 -6.06 3.76
C PHE A 104 1.16 -5.32 4.72
N ALA A 105 0.42 -6.05 5.52
CA ALA A 105 -0.42 -5.49 6.59
C ALA A 105 -0.52 -6.45 7.76
N THR A 106 -0.53 -5.93 8.98
CA THR A 106 -0.87 -6.73 10.16
C THR A 106 -2.38 -6.79 10.30
N CYS A 107 -2.95 -7.93 10.00
CA CYS A 107 -4.40 -8.14 10.05
C CYS A 107 -4.92 -8.36 11.48
N ARG A 108 -4.69 -7.40 12.38
CA ARG A 108 -5.15 -7.48 13.79
C ARG A 108 -6.67 -7.54 13.93
N CYS A 109 -7.41 -7.00 12.97
CA CYS A 109 -8.86 -6.95 12.95
C CYS A 109 -9.38 -7.51 11.63
N GLN A 110 -10.18 -8.58 11.69
CA GLN A 110 -10.73 -9.21 10.50
C GLN A 110 -11.49 -8.25 9.58
N ASN A 111 -12.15 -7.24 10.14
CA ASN A 111 -12.88 -6.25 9.34
C ASN A 111 -11.94 -5.30 8.58
N ILE A 112 -10.80 -4.95 9.18
CA ILE A 112 -9.75 -4.15 8.51
C ILE A 112 -9.16 -4.99 7.37
N ALA A 113 -8.78 -6.23 7.63
CA ALA A 113 -8.26 -7.13 6.62
C ALA A 113 -9.21 -7.26 5.42
N ARG A 114 -10.50 -7.53 5.67
CA ARG A 114 -11.53 -7.62 4.61
C ARG A 114 -11.69 -6.34 3.81
N LEU A 115 -11.59 -5.17 4.47
CA LEU A 115 -11.68 -3.90 3.75
C LEU A 115 -10.43 -3.65 2.90
N ILE A 116 -9.23 -3.93 3.43
CA ILE A 116 -7.98 -3.82 2.66
C ILE A 116 -8.04 -4.77 1.45
N ASP A 117 -8.40 -6.03 1.64
CA ASP A 117 -8.54 -7.01 0.56
C ASP A 117 -9.56 -6.55 -0.50
N ALA A 118 -10.72 -6.04 -0.09
CA ALA A 118 -11.74 -5.54 -1.02
C ALA A 118 -11.33 -4.23 -1.72
N ALA A 119 -10.54 -3.39 -1.06
CA ALA A 119 -10.03 -2.13 -1.59
C ALA A 119 -8.81 -2.33 -2.48
N SER A 120 -7.92 -3.24 -2.12
CA SER A 120 -6.70 -3.52 -2.86
C SER A 120 -7.01 -4.17 -4.23
N ARG A 121 -6.17 -3.84 -5.20
CA ARG A 121 -6.09 -4.52 -6.50
C ARG A 121 -4.92 -5.48 -6.57
N PHE A 122 -4.18 -5.58 -5.47
CA PHE A 122 -2.94 -6.33 -5.36
C PHE A 122 -3.00 -7.29 -4.18
N PRO A 123 -2.18 -8.36 -4.20
CA PRO A 123 -2.10 -9.29 -3.10
C PRO A 123 -1.74 -8.59 -1.78
N VAL A 124 -2.48 -8.91 -0.73
CA VAL A 124 -2.19 -8.46 0.63
C VAL A 124 -1.65 -9.66 1.41
N VAL A 125 -0.49 -9.48 2.00
CA VAL A 125 0.25 -10.51 2.74
C VAL A 125 0.28 -10.14 4.21
N GLU A 126 0.02 -11.11 5.09
CA GLU A 126 0.18 -10.90 6.53
C GLU A 126 1.65 -10.55 6.84
N ARG A 127 1.86 -9.41 7.52
CA ARG A 127 3.21 -8.90 7.82
C ARG A 127 4.01 -9.81 8.74
N ARG A 128 3.32 -10.54 9.63
CA ARG A 128 3.92 -11.43 10.64
C ARG A 128 4.16 -12.84 10.12
N GLN A 129 4.76 -12.96 8.95
CA GLN A 129 5.14 -14.26 8.40
C GLN A 129 6.62 -14.57 8.67
N THR A 130 6.95 -15.85 8.61
CA THR A 130 8.36 -16.27 8.64
C THR A 130 9.06 -15.89 7.34
N ILE A 131 10.38 -15.69 7.39
CA ILE A 131 11.20 -15.40 6.20
C ILE A 131 11.01 -16.46 5.11
N SER A 132 10.88 -17.74 5.50
CA SER A 132 10.67 -18.85 4.55
C SER A 132 9.31 -18.77 3.85
N GLU A 133 8.26 -18.33 4.52
CA GLU A 133 6.94 -18.10 3.93
C GLU A 133 6.96 -16.89 2.99
N LEU A 134 7.59 -15.79 3.42
CA LEU A 134 7.78 -14.61 2.57
C LEU A 134 8.55 -14.95 1.30
N LEU A 135 9.64 -15.70 1.39
CA LEU A 135 10.41 -16.15 0.22
C LEU A 135 9.55 -16.97 -0.74
N LYS A 136 8.71 -17.87 -0.25
CA LYS A 136 7.78 -18.64 -1.11
C LYS A 136 6.83 -17.70 -1.84
N ILE A 137 6.19 -16.77 -1.13
CA ILE A 137 5.24 -15.82 -1.69
C ILE A 137 5.92 -14.90 -2.71
N LEU A 138 7.11 -14.39 -2.40
CA LEU A 138 7.85 -13.48 -3.27
C LEU A 138 8.43 -14.16 -4.53
N ASN A 139 8.69 -15.47 -4.46
CA ASN A 139 9.20 -16.24 -5.59
C ASN A 139 8.09 -16.78 -6.51
N LEU A 140 6.82 -16.68 -6.11
CA LEU A 140 5.71 -17.04 -6.98
C LEU A 140 5.61 -16.06 -8.16
N ASN A 141 5.36 -16.59 -9.35
CA ASN A 141 5.02 -15.78 -10.51
C ASN A 141 3.65 -15.11 -10.30
N ARG A 142 3.40 -14.00 -11.01
CA ARG A 142 2.15 -13.23 -10.89
C ARG A 142 0.90 -14.12 -10.98
N ASN A 143 0.87 -15.05 -11.94
CA ASN A 143 -0.27 -15.93 -12.14
C ASN A 143 -0.46 -16.93 -10.98
N GLU A 144 0.62 -17.37 -10.35
CA GLU A 144 0.56 -18.25 -9.18
C GLU A 144 0.14 -17.46 -7.92
N GLN A 145 0.55 -16.19 -7.80
CA GLN A 145 0.11 -15.29 -6.73
C GLN A 145 -1.39 -15.02 -6.81
N GLU A 146 -1.96 -14.83 -8.00
CA GLU A 146 -3.40 -14.67 -8.20
C GLU A 146 -4.20 -15.92 -7.77
N LEU A 147 -3.65 -17.11 -7.94
CA LEU A 147 -4.27 -18.36 -7.47
C LEU A 147 -4.24 -18.54 -5.95
N VAL A 148 -3.17 -18.09 -5.31
CA VAL A 148 -2.98 -18.18 -3.85
C VAL A 148 -3.73 -17.08 -3.11
N PHE A 149 -3.80 -15.88 -3.69
CA PHE A 149 -4.39 -14.69 -3.12
C PHE A 149 -5.61 -14.23 -3.92
N SER A 150 -6.60 -15.10 -4.15
CA SER A 150 -7.88 -14.68 -4.74
C SER A 150 -8.60 -13.73 -3.79
N PRO A 151 -8.48 -12.39 -3.94
CA PRO A 151 -9.17 -11.46 -3.08
C PRO A 151 -10.68 -11.57 -3.31
N PRO A 152 -11.50 -11.29 -2.30
CA PRO A 152 -12.94 -11.13 -2.51
C PRO A 152 -13.16 -10.07 -3.59
N ALA A 153 -14.22 -10.21 -4.39
CA ALA A 153 -14.50 -9.32 -5.52
C ALA A 153 -14.18 -7.85 -5.18
N PRO A 154 -13.22 -7.22 -5.88
CA PRO A 154 -12.71 -5.91 -5.49
C PRO A 154 -13.80 -4.85 -5.57
N LEU A 155 -13.70 -3.81 -4.74
CA LEU A 155 -14.57 -2.64 -4.81
C LEU A 155 -14.49 -2.00 -6.20
N SER A 156 -15.63 -1.73 -6.80
CA SER A 156 -15.69 -0.98 -8.05
C SER A 156 -15.13 0.45 -7.84
N HIS A 157 -14.74 1.09 -8.92
CA HIS A 157 -14.24 2.47 -8.86
C HIS A 157 -15.25 3.44 -8.21
N ARG A 158 -16.54 3.28 -8.51
CA ARG A 158 -17.61 4.10 -7.92
C ARG A 158 -17.77 3.85 -6.43
N GLU A 159 -17.77 2.58 -6.00
CA GLU A 159 -17.84 2.22 -4.58
C GLU A 159 -16.64 2.77 -3.82
N TRP A 160 -15.46 2.64 -4.38
CA TRP A 160 -14.24 3.17 -3.79
C TRP A 160 -14.28 4.70 -3.64
N ASN A 161 -14.67 5.44 -4.67
CA ASN A 161 -14.77 6.90 -4.60
C ASN A 161 -15.80 7.37 -3.56
N ILE A 162 -16.90 6.66 -3.38
CA ILE A 162 -17.86 6.94 -2.30
C ILE A 162 -17.21 6.73 -0.93
N LEU A 163 -16.45 5.63 -0.75
CA LEU A 163 -15.73 5.38 0.51
C LEU A 163 -14.67 6.44 0.80
N LEU A 164 -13.91 6.87 -0.22
CA LEU A 164 -12.94 7.94 -0.08
C LEU A 164 -13.57 9.26 0.35
N ALA A 165 -14.69 9.64 -0.27
CA ALA A 165 -15.40 10.87 0.11
C ALA A 165 -15.92 10.80 1.56
N VAL A 166 -16.43 9.62 1.99
CA VAL A 166 -16.84 9.40 3.38
C VAL A 166 -15.63 9.50 4.32
N ALA A 167 -14.51 8.89 3.97
CA ALA A 167 -13.28 8.92 4.76
C ALA A 167 -12.68 10.32 4.91
N LYS A 168 -12.87 11.18 3.90
CA LYS A 168 -12.51 12.60 3.92
C LYS A 168 -13.45 13.47 4.76
N GLY A 169 -14.55 12.88 5.27
CA GLY A 169 -15.52 13.58 6.10
C GLY A 169 -16.66 14.25 5.34
N ASP A 170 -16.80 14.00 4.04
CA ASP A 170 -17.89 14.56 3.25
C ASP A 170 -19.26 14.05 3.73
N SER A 171 -20.26 14.94 3.78
CA SER A 171 -21.60 14.54 4.11
C SER A 171 -22.21 13.65 3.01
N LEU A 172 -23.04 12.69 3.38
CA LEU A 172 -23.70 11.80 2.40
C LEU A 172 -24.55 12.57 1.38
N LYS A 173 -25.06 13.77 1.76
CA LYS A 173 -25.76 14.67 0.84
C LYS A 173 -24.81 15.28 -0.19
N THR A 174 -23.65 15.76 0.26
CA THR A 174 -22.58 16.30 -0.61
C THR A 174 -22.12 15.24 -1.61
N ILE A 175 -21.88 14.02 -1.11
CA ILE A 175 -21.48 12.87 -1.94
C ILE A 175 -22.56 12.57 -2.99
N ALA A 176 -23.84 12.53 -2.60
CA ALA A 176 -24.92 12.28 -3.53
C ALA A 176 -24.97 13.33 -4.65
N LEU A 177 -24.78 14.61 -4.31
CA LEU A 177 -24.72 15.71 -5.27
C LEU A 177 -23.52 15.55 -6.23
N SER A 178 -22.32 15.28 -5.71
CA SER A 178 -21.09 15.14 -6.53
C SER A 178 -21.19 13.98 -7.53
N PHE A 179 -21.93 12.93 -7.19
CA PHE A 179 -22.17 11.79 -8.08
C PHE A 179 -23.42 11.94 -8.96
N ASN A 180 -24.14 13.06 -8.85
CA ASN A 180 -25.44 13.29 -9.49
C ASN A 180 -26.41 12.12 -9.25
N LYS A 181 -26.55 11.72 -7.99
CA LYS A 181 -27.37 10.60 -7.54
C LYS A 181 -28.22 11.04 -6.34
N PRO A 182 -29.40 10.43 -6.15
CA PRO A 182 -30.23 10.69 -4.99
C PRO A 182 -29.56 10.18 -3.71
N TYR A 183 -29.84 10.83 -2.59
CA TYR A 183 -29.26 10.50 -1.26
C TYR A 183 -29.37 9.01 -0.90
N HIS A 184 -30.53 8.41 -1.14
CA HIS A 184 -30.74 7.00 -0.82
C HIS A 184 -29.82 6.05 -1.59
N PHE A 185 -29.36 6.45 -2.78
CA PHE A 185 -28.38 5.67 -3.55
C PHE A 185 -27.06 5.52 -2.80
N VAL A 186 -26.55 6.61 -2.20
CA VAL A 186 -25.30 6.57 -1.43
C VAL A 186 -25.47 5.70 -0.18
N VAL A 187 -26.56 5.89 0.56
CA VAL A 187 -26.89 5.10 1.75
C VAL A 187 -26.98 3.60 1.41
N TYR A 188 -27.69 3.26 0.33
CA TYR A 188 -27.82 1.88 -0.14
C TYR A 188 -26.47 1.29 -0.57
N THR A 189 -25.64 2.06 -1.28
CA THR A 189 -24.31 1.62 -1.70
C THR A 189 -23.42 1.32 -0.49
N LEU A 190 -23.40 2.19 0.53
CA LEU A 190 -22.68 1.94 1.77
C LEU A 190 -23.20 0.70 2.50
N GLY A 191 -24.52 0.49 2.54
CA GLY A 191 -25.14 -0.70 3.12
C GLY A 191 -24.69 -1.98 2.41
N ARG A 192 -24.66 -1.98 1.08
CA ARG A 192 -24.16 -3.10 0.28
C ARG A 192 -22.69 -3.42 0.57
N ILE A 193 -21.86 -2.38 0.65
CA ILE A 193 -20.43 -2.54 0.98
C ILE A 193 -20.30 -3.10 2.38
N ALA A 194 -21.01 -2.54 3.38
CA ALA A 194 -21.01 -3.01 4.75
C ALA A 194 -21.37 -4.50 4.84
N THR A 195 -22.44 -4.92 4.20
CA THR A 195 -22.87 -6.33 4.15
C THR A 195 -21.81 -7.23 3.53
N ARG A 196 -21.20 -6.81 2.40
CA ARG A 196 -20.13 -7.56 1.72
C ARG A 196 -18.90 -7.74 2.60
N LEU A 197 -18.58 -6.75 3.43
CA LEU A 197 -17.48 -6.81 4.40
C LEU A 197 -17.84 -7.55 5.70
N GLY A 198 -19.10 -8.00 5.85
CA GLY A 198 -19.58 -8.65 7.06
C GLY A 198 -19.82 -7.68 8.23
N LEU A 199 -20.02 -6.40 7.94
CA LEU A 199 -20.28 -5.36 8.94
C LEU A 199 -21.77 -5.27 9.23
N LYS A 200 -22.14 -4.96 10.48
CA LYS A 200 -23.54 -4.88 10.94
C LYS A 200 -24.34 -3.75 10.27
N ASN A 201 -23.70 -2.63 9.96
CA ASN A 201 -24.36 -1.43 9.42
C ASN A 201 -23.37 -0.40 8.88
N ASN A 202 -23.90 0.66 8.26
CA ASN A 202 -23.10 1.76 7.70
C ASN A 202 -22.25 2.49 8.77
N LYS A 203 -22.72 2.59 10.01
CA LYS A 203 -21.97 3.23 11.09
C LYS A 203 -20.67 2.46 11.40
N ALA A 204 -20.72 1.13 11.40
CA ALA A 204 -19.54 0.29 11.56
C ALA A 204 -18.55 0.47 10.40
N LEU A 205 -19.05 0.63 9.16
CA LEU A 205 -18.22 0.92 8.00
C LEU A 205 -17.54 2.28 8.11
N ILE A 206 -18.26 3.33 8.48
CA ILE A 206 -17.71 4.69 8.68
C ILE A 206 -16.64 4.66 9.77
N HIS A 207 -16.88 3.96 10.88
CA HIS A 207 -15.88 3.82 11.96
C HIS A 207 -14.62 3.11 11.46
N LEU A 208 -14.76 2.10 10.60
CA LEU A 208 -13.64 1.40 10.01
C LEU A 208 -12.84 2.30 9.05
N LEU A 209 -13.53 3.10 8.23
CA LEU A 209 -12.88 4.08 7.35
C LEU A 209 -12.10 5.13 8.14
N ASN A 210 -12.66 5.64 9.25
CA ASN A 210 -11.96 6.59 10.11
C ASN A 210 -10.66 6.00 10.70
N LYS A 211 -10.62 4.69 10.98
CA LYS A 211 -9.38 4.02 11.40
C LYS A 211 -8.33 3.98 10.27
N LEU A 212 -8.75 3.77 9.04
CA LEU A 212 -7.85 3.74 7.88
C LEU A 212 -7.44 5.13 7.40
N SER A 213 -8.14 6.19 7.82
CA SER A 213 -7.77 7.59 7.58
C SER A 213 -6.64 8.09 8.49
N SER A 214 -6.03 7.19 9.26
CA SER A 214 -4.82 7.41 10.04
C SER A 214 -3.81 6.32 9.69
N PRO A 215 -2.50 6.55 9.90
CA PRO A 215 -1.49 5.52 9.76
C PRO A 215 -1.86 4.28 10.60
N LEU A 216 -1.65 3.09 10.05
CA LEU A 216 -1.89 1.83 10.75
C LEU A 216 -0.82 1.52 11.80
N SER A 217 0.31 2.21 11.75
CA SER A 217 1.37 2.17 12.77
C SER A 217 0.79 2.61 14.11
N GLY A 218 0.24 1.66 14.85
CA GLY A 218 -0.44 1.93 16.11
C GLY A 218 0.52 2.45 17.17
N LYS A 219 0.24 3.64 17.65
CA LYS A 219 0.49 3.97 19.04
C LYS A 219 -0.54 3.17 19.86
N GLU A 220 -0.15 2.04 20.42
CA GLU A 220 -0.68 1.54 21.68
C GLU A 220 0.14 2.13 22.80
#